data_052d7574bf37937835c710cb907e7e8f
#
_entry.id   052d7574bf37937835c710cb907e7e8f
#
_cell.length_a   1.000
_cell.length_b   1.000
_cell.length_c   1.000
_cell.angle_alpha   90.00
_cell.angle_beta   90.00
_cell.angle_gamma   90.00
#
_symmetry.space_group_name_H-M   'P 1'
#
loop_
_entity.id
_entity.type
_entity.pdbx_description
1 polymer ?
#
loop_
_entity_poly.entity_id
_entity_poly.type
_entity_poly.pdbx_seq_one_letter_code
_entity_poly.pdbx_strand_id
1 'polypeptide(L)'
;LQDIIDNAAWIAADLEGVGWAQFERERMRADAVERCLQRITEAVIHIGEDETARVGLAVPWAELRNLGNRLRHEYGRLDRRVIYDIATMDVPRLAAAAAQATDY
;
A
#
# COMPACT_ATOMS: atom_id res chain seq x y z
N LEU A 1 -0.03 5.76 -11.83
CA LEU A 1 -0.95 4.65 -11.53
C LEU A 1 -0.31 3.28 -11.66
N GLN A 2 0.62 3.12 -12.62
CA GLN A 2 1.26 1.82 -12.83
C GLN A 2 2.09 1.38 -11.62
N ASP A 3 2.76 2.31 -10.95
CA ASP A 3 3.53 1.99 -9.74
C ASP A 3 2.64 1.44 -8.62
N ILE A 4 1.43 1.96 -8.49
CA ILE A 4 0.46 1.47 -7.52
C ILE A 4 0.07 0.03 -7.85
N ILE A 5 -0.26 -0.23 -9.11
CA ILE A 5 -0.67 -1.55 -9.59
C ILE A 5 0.45 -2.56 -9.41
N ASP A 6 1.67 -2.21 -9.81
CA ASP A 6 2.84 -3.11 -9.74
C ASP A 6 3.18 -3.47 -8.30
N ASN A 7 3.25 -2.47 -7.41
CA ASN A 7 3.57 -2.73 -6.01
C ASN A 7 2.45 -3.49 -5.29
N ALA A 8 1.20 -3.24 -5.63
CA ALA A 8 0.07 -4.00 -5.10
C ALA A 8 0.15 -5.47 -5.54
N ALA A 9 0.53 -5.73 -6.78
CA ALA A 9 0.71 -7.09 -7.30
C ALA A 9 1.86 -7.81 -6.58
N TRP A 10 2.95 -7.12 -6.29
CA TRP A 10 4.07 -7.71 -5.53
C TRP A 10 3.65 -8.03 -4.08
N ILE A 11 2.88 -7.15 -3.44
CA ILE A 11 2.33 -7.43 -2.11
C ILE A 11 1.42 -8.66 -2.16
N ALA A 12 0.54 -8.75 -3.14
CA ALA A 12 -0.36 -9.89 -3.28
C ALA A 12 0.41 -11.20 -3.46
N ALA A 13 1.48 -11.18 -4.27
CA ALA A 13 2.34 -12.35 -4.47
C ALA A 13 3.07 -12.74 -3.17
N ASP A 14 3.59 -11.77 -2.43
CA ASP A 14 4.29 -12.01 -1.17
C ASP A 14 3.36 -12.58 -0.09
N LEU A 15 2.08 -12.23 -0.15
CA LEU A 15 1.11 -12.64 0.86
C LEU A 15 0.24 -13.82 0.44
N GLU A 16 0.41 -14.34 -0.77
CA GLU A 16 -0.36 -15.49 -1.24
C GLU A 16 -0.19 -16.67 -0.29
N GLY A 17 -1.31 -17.14 0.28
CA GLY A 17 -1.30 -18.24 1.24
C GLY A 17 -0.69 -17.93 2.60
N VAL A 18 -0.38 -16.67 2.88
CA VAL A 18 0.28 -16.24 4.13
C VAL A 18 -0.76 -15.63 5.07
N GLY A 19 -1.04 -16.33 6.18
CA GLY A 19 -1.89 -15.79 7.24
C GLY A 19 -1.11 -14.93 8.23
N TRP A 20 -1.84 -14.32 9.14
CA TRP A 20 -1.24 -13.44 10.15
C TRP A 20 -0.15 -14.11 10.97
N ALA A 21 -0.38 -15.35 11.44
CA ALA A 21 0.59 -16.06 12.28
C ALA A 21 1.94 -16.24 11.58
N GLN A 22 1.92 -16.53 10.28
CA GLN A 22 3.13 -16.67 9.48
C GLN A 22 3.78 -15.31 9.23
N PHE A 23 2.99 -14.32 8.84
CA PHE A 23 3.47 -12.96 8.58
C PHE A 23 4.17 -12.36 9.80
N GLU A 24 3.58 -12.54 10.98
CA GLU A 24 4.13 -12.04 12.25
C GLU A 24 5.56 -12.53 12.50
N ARG A 25 5.88 -13.75 12.06
CA ARG A 25 7.18 -14.38 12.31
C ARG A 25 8.20 -14.14 11.21
N GLU A 26 7.80 -13.68 10.03
CA GLU A 26 8.69 -13.54 8.89
C GLU A 26 9.09 -12.08 8.66
N ARG A 27 10.17 -11.66 9.32
CA ARG A 27 10.67 -10.28 9.21
C ARG A 27 10.95 -9.87 7.76
N MET A 28 11.60 -10.73 6.97
CA MET A 28 11.95 -10.39 5.58
C MET A 28 10.71 -10.14 4.74
N ARG A 29 9.67 -10.94 4.94
CA ARG A 29 8.40 -10.76 4.23
C ARG A 29 7.73 -9.45 4.67
N ALA A 30 7.70 -9.17 5.97
CA ALA A 30 7.14 -7.94 6.49
C ALA A 30 7.88 -6.72 5.95
N ASP A 31 9.22 -6.76 5.89
CA ASP A 31 10.04 -5.68 5.36
C ASP A 31 9.76 -5.46 3.86
N ALA A 32 9.62 -6.53 3.09
CA ALA A 32 9.30 -6.45 1.66
C ALA A 32 7.93 -5.79 1.43
N VAL A 33 6.92 -6.20 2.18
CA VAL A 33 5.58 -5.62 2.11
C VAL A 33 5.59 -4.15 2.52
N GLU A 34 6.29 -3.81 3.61
CA GLU A 34 6.44 -2.43 4.08
C GLU A 34 7.07 -1.55 3.00
N ARG A 35 8.10 -2.03 2.32
CA ARG A 35 8.74 -1.28 1.24
C ARG A 35 7.79 -1.03 0.07
N CYS A 36 7.00 -2.02 -0.30
CA CYS A 36 5.98 -1.84 -1.34
C CYS A 36 4.90 -0.84 -0.91
N LEU A 37 4.47 -0.87 0.35
CA LEU A 37 3.52 0.11 0.89
C LEU A 37 4.09 1.53 0.81
N GLN A 38 5.37 1.70 1.15
CA GLN A 38 6.05 2.99 1.05
C GLN A 38 6.04 3.50 -0.39
N ARG A 39 6.33 2.65 -1.36
CA ARG A 39 6.30 3.01 -2.79
C ARG A 39 4.90 3.40 -3.24
N ILE A 40 3.87 2.69 -2.77
CA ILE A 40 2.48 3.01 -3.09
C ILE A 40 2.12 4.39 -2.52
N THR A 41 2.44 4.67 -1.25
CA THR A 41 2.14 5.97 -0.65
C THR A 41 2.85 7.10 -1.37
N GLU A 42 4.11 6.91 -1.74
CA GLU A 42 4.88 7.90 -2.50
C GLU A 42 4.27 8.14 -3.88
N ALA A 43 3.86 7.08 -4.57
CA ALA A 43 3.24 7.19 -5.89
C ALA A 43 1.93 7.97 -5.84
N VAL A 44 1.07 7.68 -4.85
CA VAL A 44 -0.21 8.39 -4.69
C VAL A 44 0.01 9.85 -4.37
N ILE A 45 0.95 10.16 -3.47
CA ILE A 45 1.28 11.55 -3.12
C ILE A 45 1.82 12.29 -4.33
N HIS A 46 2.65 11.65 -5.14
CA HIS A 46 3.20 12.24 -6.36
C HIS A 46 2.12 12.58 -7.39
N ILE A 47 1.11 11.71 -7.54
CA ILE A 47 -0.04 11.97 -8.43
C ILE A 47 -0.83 13.18 -7.94
N GLY A 48 -1.07 13.27 -6.62
CA GLY A 48 -1.73 14.40 -6.00
C GLY A 48 -3.24 14.30 -5.93
N GLU A 49 -3.84 15.12 -5.06
CA GLU A 49 -5.27 15.08 -4.78
C GLU A 49 -6.12 15.42 -6.01
N ASP A 50 -5.71 16.45 -6.76
CA ASP A 50 -6.48 16.93 -7.91
C ASP A 50 -6.54 15.88 -9.02
N GLU A 51 -5.41 15.26 -9.32
CA GLU A 51 -5.33 14.27 -10.39
C GLU A 51 -6.04 12.96 -9.99
N THR A 52 -5.91 12.52 -8.75
CA THR A 52 -6.63 11.32 -8.27
C THR A 52 -8.13 11.55 -8.30
N ALA A 53 -8.60 12.74 -7.93
CA ALA A 53 -10.01 13.09 -8.02
C ALA A 53 -10.48 13.10 -9.48
N ARG A 54 -9.65 13.65 -10.38
CA ARG A 54 -9.97 13.75 -11.81
C ARG A 54 -10.18 12.38 -12.46
N VAL A 55 -9.37 11.39 -12.10
CA VAL A 55 -9.46 10.03 -12.66
C VAL A 55 -10.38 9.12 -11.85
N GLY A 56 -11.05 9.63 -10.82
CA GLY A 56 -12.00 8.86 -10.04
C GLY A 56 -11.37 7.92 -9.01
N LEU A 57 -10.11 8.14 -8.65
CA LEU A 57 -9.44 7.34 -7.65
C LEU A 57 -9.76 7.86 -6.24
N ALA A 58 -10.56 7.10 -5.50
CA ALA A 58 -10.90 7.44 -4.13
C ALA A 58 -9.72 7.14 -3.21
N VAL A 59 -9.19 8.16 -2.52
CA VAL A 59 -8.02 8.05 -1.66
C VAL A 59 -8.32 8.63 -0.29
N PRO A 60 -8.09 7.88 0.80
CA PRO A 60 -8.20 8.42 2.17
C PRO A 60 -6.94 9.23 2.50
N TRP A 61 -6.87 10.46 2.00
CA TRP A 61 -5.66 11.28 2.03
C TRP A 61 -5.06 11.50 3.41
N ALA A 62 -5.89 11.76 4.43
CA ALA A 62 -5.39 12.00 5.77
C ALA A 62 -4.67 10.75 6.32
N GLU A 63 -5.28 9.59 6.15
CA GLU A 63 -4.73 8.31 6.59
C GLU A 63 -3.47 7.96 5.80
N LEU A 64 -3.49 8.21 4.50
CA LEU A 64 -2.35 7.94 3.62
C LEU A 64 -1.14 8.79 3.99
N ARG A 65 -1.34 10.08 4.22
CA ARG A 65 -0.25 10.98 4.63
C ARG A 65 0.33 10.56 5.98
N ASN A 66 -0.53 10.20 6.93
CA ASN A 66 -0.10 9.72 8.23
C ASN A 66 0.71 8.44 8.11
N LEU A 67 0.24 7.49 7.32
CA LEU A 67 0.97 6.25 7.07
C LEU A 67 2.32 6.53 6.41
N GLY A 68 2.34 7.37 5.38
CA GLY A 68 3.57 7.74 4.68
C GLY A 68 4.60 8.38 5.61
N ASN A 69 4.15 9.25 6.50
CA ASN A 69 5.03 9.87 7.49
C ASN A 69 5.59 8.84 8.48
N ARG A 70 4.76 7.91 8.96
CA ARG A 70 5.18 6.85 9.85
C ARG A 70 6.19 5.92 9.18
N LEU A 71 5.97 5.56 7.93
CA LEU A 71 6.89 4.72 7.17
C LEU A 71 8.26 5.39 6.97
N ARG A 72 8.30 6.72 6.85
CA ARG A 72 9.55 7.45 6.67
C ARG A 72 10.30 7.71 7.97
N HIS A 73 9.58 7.93 9.08
CA HIS A 73 10.17 8.40 10.33
C HIS A 73 10.24 7.34 11.44
N GLU A 74 9.46 6.27 11.34
CA GLU A 74 9.39 5.22 12.36
C GLU A 74 9.96 3.90 11.85
N TYR A 75 11.11 3.95 11.20
CA TYR A 75 11.77 2.80 10.59
C TYR A 75 11.75 1.57 11.49
N GLY A 76 11.11 0.48 11.03
CA GLY A 76 11.06 -0.78 11.74
C GLY A 76 10.24 -0.77 13.03
N ARG A 77 9.56 0.34 13.33
CA ARG A 77 8.74 0.48 14.55
C ARG A 77 7.25 0.37 14.30
N LEU A 78 6.84 0.27 13.03
CA LEU A 78 5.43 0.04 12.71
C LEU A 78 5.03 -1.35 13.17
N ASP A 79 3.87 -1.42 13.82
CA ASP A 79 3.28 -2.69 14.21
C ASP A 79 3.00 -3.52 12.94
N ARG A 80 3.53 -4.73 12.90
CA ARG A 80 3.33 -5.66 11.78
C ARG A 80 1.85 -5.94 11.52
N ARG A 81 1.02 -5.90 12.57
CA ARG A 81 -0.41 -6.09 12.40
C ARG A 81 -1.04 -4.98 11.57
N VAL A 82 -0.64 -3.73 11.81
CA VAL A 82 -1.10 -2.58 11.02
C VAL A 82 -0.69 -2.75 9.56
N ILE A 83 0.57 -3.12 9.31
CA ILE A 83 1.08 -3.36 7.96
C ILE A 83 0.29 -4.48 7.28
N TYR A 84 0.08 -5.59 7.96
CA TYR A 84 -0.66 -6.72 7.42
C TYR A 84 -2.11 -6.36 7.09
N ASP A 85 -2.79 -5.65 7.97
CA ASP A 85 -4.18 -5.24 7.75
C ASP A 85 -4.30 -4.29 6.55
N ILE A 86 -3.40 -3.32 6.43
CA ILE A 86 -3.38 -2.41 5.28
C ILE A 86 -3.13 -3.20 3.99
N ALA A 87 -2.14 -4.09 4.01
CA ALA A 87 -1.76 -4.87 2.83
C ALA A 87 -2.86 -5.82 2.36
N THR A 88 -3.63 -6.39 3.29
CA THR A 88 -4.66 -7.36 2.95
C THR A 88 -6.04 -6.76 2.73
N MET A 89 -6.32 -5.58 3.30
CA MET A 89 -7.65 -4.96 3.23
C MET A 89 -7.68 -3.72 2.34
N ASP A 90 -6.76 -2.78 2.56
CA ASP A 90 -6.81 -1.48 1.86
C ASP A 90 -6.14 -1.53 0.48
N VAL A 91 -5.01 -2.21 0.36
CA VAL A 91 -4.25 -2.29 -0.89
C VAL A 91 -5.05 -2.93 -2.02
N PRO A 92 -5.77 -4.05 -1.83
CA PRO A 92 -6.57 -4.61 -2.91
C PRO A 92 -7.65 -3.64 -3.44
N ARG A 93 -8.24 -2.83 -2.57
CA ARG A 93 -9.24 -1.83 -2.97
C ARG A 93 -8.60 -0.71 -3.79
N LEU A 94 -7.44 -0.23 -3.35
CA LEU A 94 -6.71 0.80 -4.06
C LEU A 94 -6.23 0.27 -5.42
N ALA A 95 -5.75 -0.96 -5.50
CA ALA A 95 -5.31 -1.59 -6.74
C ALA A 95 -6.45 -1.71 -7.74
N ALA A 96 -7.64 -2.13 -7.29
CA ALA A 96 -8.83 -2.22 -8.15
C ALA A 96 -9.23 -0.84 -8.69
N ALA A 97 -9.22 0.18 -7.83
CA ALA A 97 -9.53 1.54 -8.23
C ALA A 97 -8.50 2.10 -9.22
N ALA A 98 -7.21 1.82 -9.00
CA ALA A 98 -6.13 2.24 -9.90
C ALA A 98 -6.25 1.57 -11.28
N ALA A 99 -6.57 0.28 -11.32
CA ALA A 99 -6.79 -0.44 -12.56
C ALA A 99 -7.97 0.14 -13.35
N GLN A 100 -9.07 0.49 -12.66
CA GLN A 100 -10.21 1.15 -13.29
C GLN A 100 -9.84 2.53 -13.84
N ALA A 101 -9.07 3.30 -13.09
CA ALA A 101 -8.64 4.64 -13.51
C ALA A 101 -7.76 4.62 -14.76
N THR A 102 -6.95 3.57 -14.96
CA THR A 102 -6.11 3.44 -16.16
C THR A 102 -6.87 3.06 -17.42
N ASP A 103 -8.11 2.60 -17.29
CA ASP A 103 -8.97 2.25 -18.43
C ASP A 103 -9.62 3.47 -19.10
N TYR A 104 -9.44 4.64 -18.55
CA TYR A 104 -9.99 5.88 -19.12
C TYR A 104 -9.12 6.44 -20.26
#